data_2991de845722548523cb72830f001591
#
_entry.id   2991de845722548523cb72830f001591
#
_cell.length_a   1.000
_cell.length_b   1.000
_cell.length_c   1.000
_cell.angle_alpha   90.00
_cell.angle_beta   90.00
_cell.angle_gamma   90.00
#
_symmetry.space_group_name_H-M   'P 1'
#
loop_
_entity.id
_entity.type
_entity.pdbx_description
1 polymer ?
#
loop_
_entity_poly.entity_id
_entity_poly.type
_entity_poly.pdbx_seq_one_letter_code
_entity_poly.pdbx_strand_id
1 'polypeptide(L)'
;MNDLMTADRREHPAEAAAVAEVPAGPMTRGAAAGPGRGARVISLVRLHLLGLRGPLPFLLGLLLIMGAVSFVSGSIVPVSGFLTGAALAGGLSGVIAERSGINRLLASLPVSRAEVIDSYWAVAMLFVLAASALYAAIGLPLGVLPGELLDVPLVLIMGQALGIPVFLHFERWRGLHVWVIAIVVPGALGALVLSFRPIRDLALRTTT
;
A
#
# COMPACT_ATOMS: atom_id res chain seq x y z
N MET A 1 -27.59 7.28 -53.36
CA MET A 1 -28.64 6.92 -52.39
C MET A 1 -28.10 7.25 -51.01
N ASN A 2 -27.81 8.54 -50.79
CA ASN A 2 -27.24 9.11 -49.58
C ASN A 2 -27.63 10.58 -49.49
N ASP A 3 -28.92 10.85 -49.32
CA ASP A 3 -29.43 12.20 -49.05
C ASP A 3 -30.62 12.02 -48.13
N LEU A 4 -30.40 12.14 -46.83
CA LEU A 4 -31.46 12.40 -45.84
C LEU A 4 -30.81 12.36 -44.44
N MET A 5 -30.17 13.45 -44.03
CA MET A 5 -30.01 13.86 -42.61
C MET A 5 -29.37 15.25 -42.51
N THR A 6 -29.97 16.23 -43.13
CA THR A 6 -29.75 17.66 -42.87
C THR A 6 -31.09 18.33 -42.61
N ALA A 7 -31.57 18.19 -41.40
CA ALA A 7 -32.63 19.04 -40.87
C ALA A 7 -32.62 18.86 -39.34
N ASP A 8 -32.32 19.84 -38.67
CA ASP A 8 -33.08 20.73 -37.81
C ASP A 8 -32.22 21.22 -36.64
N ARG A 9 -31.32 22.12 -36.99
CA ARG A 9 -30.66 22.96 -35.98
C ARG A 9 -31.50 24.25 -35.89
N ARG A 10 -32.70 24.17 -35.32
CA ARG A 10 -33.44 25.36 -34.92
C ARG A 10 -32.79 25.94 -33.67
N GLU A 11 -32.15 27.04 -33.96
CA GLU A 11 -31.66 28.04 -33.02
C GLU A 11 -32.81 28.47 -32.08
N HIS A 12 -32.64 28.28 -30.78
CA HIS A 12 -33.35 29.00 -29.74
C HIS A 12 -32.47 30.14 -29.21
N PRO A 13 -32.53 31.33 -29.79
CA PRO A 13 -31.78 32.51 -29.29
C PRO A 13 -32.58 33.36 -28.31
N ALA A 14 -33.40 32.82 -27.45
CA ALA A 14 -34.25 33.64 -26.59
C ALA A 14 -34.25 33.35 -25.10
N GLU A 15 -33.32 32.51 -24.60
CA GLU A 15 -33.32 32.18 -23.17
C GLU A 15 -32.01 32.55 -22.42
N ALA A 16 -31.18 33.38 -23.05
CA ALA A 16 -29.89 33.81 -22.48
C ALA A 16 -29.96 35.15 -21.71
N ALA A 17 -31.13 35.65 -21.38
CA ALA A 17 -31.26 36.99 -20.82
C ALA A 17 -32.06 37.09 -19.53
N ALA A 18 -31.87 36.14 -18.58
CA ALA A 18 -32.40 36.29 -17.22
C ALA A 18 -31.58 35.54 -16.19
N VAL A 19 -30.25 35.63 -16.26
CA VAL A 19 -29.45 35.34 -15.04
C VAL A 19 -29.48 36.62 -14.20
N ALA A 20 -30.47 36.72 -13.31
CA ALA A 20 -30.54 37.76 -12.31
C ALA A 20 -29.20 37.71 -11.52
N GLU A 21 -28.45 38.81 -11.59
CA GLU A 21 -27.34 39.09 -10.68
C GLU A 21 -27.84 38.96 -9.24
N VAL A 22 -27.57 37.79 -8.64
CA VAL A 22 -27.72 37.62 -7.21
C VAL A 22 -26.65 38.53 -6.57
N PRO A 23 -27.03 39.57 -5.80
CA PRO A 23 -26.07 40.44 -5.18
C PRO A 23 -25.18 39.57 -4.26
N ALA A 24 -23.90 39.56 -4.55
CA ALA A 24 -22.89 38.93 -3.70
C ALA A 24 -22.85 39.67 -2.36
N GLY A 25 -23.72 39.26 -1.45
CA GLY A 25 -23.63 39.72 -0.05
C GLY A 25 -22.22 39.39 0.47
N PRO A 26 -21.67 40.22 1.39
CA PRO A 26 -20.36 39.98 1.96
C PRO A 26 -20.39 38.61 2.66
N MET A 27 -19.92 37.57 1.95
CA MET A 27 -19.61 36.32 2.61
C MET A 27 -18.48 36.58 3.61
N THR A 28 -18.88 36.89 4.83
CA THR A 28 -17.99 36.76 6.00
C THR A 28 -17.61 35.26 6.06
N ARG A 29 -16.59 34.90 5.28
CA ARG A 29 -15.88 33.65 5.46
C ARG A 29 -15.22 33.70 6.84
N GLY A 30 -15.99 33.37 7.86
CA GLY A 30 -15.46 32.75 9.04
C GLY A 30 -14.88 31.41 8.55
N ALA A 31 -13.66 31.47 8.04
CA ALA A 31 -12.89 30.30 7.70
C ALA A 31 -12.67 29.56 9.01
N ALA A 32 -13.63 28.73 9.42
CA ALA A 32 -13.35 27.67 10.36
C ALA A 32 -12.14 26.96 9.75
N ALA A 33 -10.98 27.13 10.39
CA ALA A 33 -9.72 26.52 9.94
C ALA A 33 -10.00 25.03 9.82
N GLY A 34 -10.14 24.55 8.58
CA GLY A 34 -10.42 23.14 8.29
C GLY A 34 -9.35 22.28 8.97
N PRO A 35 -9.62 21.02 9.26
CA PRO A 35 -8.67 20.14 9.92
C PRO A 35 -7.31 20.22 9.22
N GLY A 36 -6.24 20.42 9.98
CA GLY A 36 -4.88 20.51 9.45
C GLY A 36 -4.51 19.27 8.63
N ARG A 37 -3.51 19.39 7.76
CA ARG A 37 -3.04 18.29 6.88
C ARG A 37 -2.86 16.96 7.64
N GLY A 38 -2.22 17.01 8.82
CA GLY A 38 -2.00 15.82 9.64
C GLY A 38 -3.29 15.12 10.07
N ALA A 39 -4.32 15.88 10.48
CA ALA A 39 -5.61 15.31 10.87
C ALA A 39 -6.33 14.62 9.69
N ARG A 40 -6.20 15.16 8.47
CA ARG A 40 -6.75 14.54 7.25
C ARG A 40 -6.02 13.25 6.90
N VAL A 41 -4.69 13.23 6.98
CA VAL A 41 -3.89 12.00 6.76
C VAL A 41 -4.26 10.93 7.79
N ILE A 42 -4.39 11.27 9.07
CA ILE A 42 -4.80 10.33 10.12
C ILE A 42 -6.20 9.77 9.84
N SER A 43 -7.14 10.59 9.38
CA SER A 43 -8.49 10.13 9.01
C SER A 43 -8.45 9.15 7.83
N LEU A 44 -7.59 9.39 6.83
CA LEU A 44 -7.38 8.48 5.70
C LEU A 44 -6.76 7.15 6.16
N VAL A 45 -5.73 7.19 7.01
CA VAL A 45 -5.12 5.99 7.62
C VAL A 45 -6.17 5.18 8.36
N ARG A 46 -7.00 5.83 9.18
CA ARG A 46 -8.09 5.16 9.89
C ARG A 46 -9.10 4.50 8.94
N LEU A 47 -9.42 5.16 7.83
CA LEU A 47 -10.30 4.59 6.81
C LEU A 47 -9.71 3.32 6.20
N HIS A 48 -8.42 3.33 5.85
CA HIS A 48 -7.73 2.15 5.32
C HIS A 48 -7.70 1.00 6.33
N LEU A 49 -7.42 1.30 7.61
CA LEU A 49 -7.42 0.29 8.67
C LEU A 49 -8.81 -0.30 8.92
N LEU A 50 -9.88 0.50 8.81
CA LEU A 50 -11.25 -0.01 8.91
C LEU A 50 -11.58 -1.01 7.79
N GLY A 51 -11.05 -0.79 6.58
CA GLY A 51 -11.18 -1.74 5.47
C GLY A 51 -10.54 -3.11 5.75
N LEU A 52 -9.52 -3.14 6.61
CA LEU A 52 -8.83 -4.38 7.00
C LEU A 52 -9.51 -5.12 8.15
N ARG A 53 -10.56 -4.56 8.75
CA ARG A 53 -11.26 -5.17 9.89
C ARG A 53 -11.87 -6.54 9.54
N GLY A 54 -12.31 -6.72 8.29
CA GLY A 54 -12.88 -7.98 7.83
C GLY A 54 -11.89 -9.14 7.84
N PRO A 55 -10.73 -9.03 7.17
CA PRO A 55 -9.73 -10.09 7.12
C PRO A 55 -8.90 -10.25 8.41
N LEU A 56 -8.95 -9.28 9.33
CA LEU A 56 -8.11 -9.28 10.53
C LEU A 56 -8.25 -10.54 11.41
N PRO A 57 -9.45 -11.05 11.73
CA PRO A 57 -9.59 -12.28 12.53
C PRO A 57 -8.96 -13.49 11.87
N PHE A 58 -9.09 -13.61 10.54
CA PHE A 58 -8.46 -14.68 9.78
C PHE A 58 -6.93 -14.57 9.81
N LEU A 59 -6.38 -13.37 9.62
CA LEU A 59 -4.94 -13.13 9.68
C LEU A 59 -4.37 -13.42 11.07
N LEU A 60 -5.09 -13.05 12.14
CA LEU A 60 -4.71 -13.38 13.51
C LEU A 60 -4.73 -14.89 13.77
N GLY A 61 -5.77 -15.60 13.30
CA GLY A 61 -5.82 -17.05 13.39
C GLY A 61 -4.66 -17.72 12.68
N LEU A 62 -4.34 -17.27 11.47
CA LEU A 62 -3.21 -17.80 10.71
C LEU A 62 -1.86 -17.47 11.37
N LEU A 63 -1.71 -16.28 11.95
CA LEU A 63 -0.52 -15.91 12.73
C LEU A 63 -0.32 -16.84 13.92
N LEU A 64 -1.38 -17.18 14.65
CA LEU A 64 -1.31 -18.13 15.77
C LEU A 64 -0.88 -19.51 15.29
N ILE A 65 -1.40 -19.99 14.18
CA ILE A 65 -1.01 -21.28 13.59
C ILE A 65 0.46 -21.25 13.16
N MET A 66 0.89 -20.22 12.42
CA MET A 66 2.29 -20.12 11.97
C MET A 66 3.25 -19.94 13.15
N GLY A 67 2.84 -19.19 14.18
CA GLY A 67 3.59 -19.08 15.43
C GLY A 67 3.74 -20.43 16.13
N ALA A 68 2.65 -21.18 16.30
CA ALA A 68 2.69 -22.52 16.89
C ALA A 68 3.59 -23.47 16.10
N VAL A 69 3.47 -23.49 14.75
CA VAL A 69 4.36 -24.28 13.88
C VAL A 69 5.82 -23.88 14.07
N SER A 70 6.11 -22.59 14.18
CA SER A 70 7.47 -22.10 14.42
C SER A 70 8.04 -22.57 15.75
N PHE A 71 7.25 -22.53 16.83
CA PHE A 71 7.68 -23.03 18.14
C PHE A 71 7.88 -24.56 18.14
N VAL A 72 6.97 -25.33 17.52
CA VAL A 72 7.08 -26.79 17.45
C VAL A 72 8.26 -27.23 16.58
N SER A 73 8.51 -26.54 15.47
CA SER A 73 9.61 -26.87 14.58
C SER A 73 10.96 -26.30 15.03
N GLY A 74 10.99 -25.41 16.01
CA GLY A 74 12.19 -24.66 16.42
C GLY A 74 12.73 -23.74 15.31
N SER A 75 11.87 -23.35 14.34
CA SER A 75 12.28 -22.56 13.17
C SER A 75 11.42 -21.31 13.03
N ILE A 76 12.07 -20.15 12.86
CA ILE A 76 11.39 -18.87 12.64
C ILE A 76 10.78 -18.73 11.21
N VAL A 77 11.19 -19.58 10.26
CA VAL A 77 10.85 -19.47 8.85
C VAL A 77 9.33 -19.40 8.58
N PRO A 78 8.46 -20.26 9.17
CA PRO A 78 7.03 -20.22 8.90
C PRO A 78 6.40 -18.87 9.26
N VAL A 79 6.73 -18.33 10.46
CA VAL A 79 6.16 -17.06 10.91
C VAL A 79 6.76 -15.86 10.18
N SER A 80 8.06 -15.89 9.84
CA SER A 80 8.70 -14.80 9.08
C SER A 80 8.08 -14.66 7.68
N GLY A 81 7.90 -15.77 6.96
CA GLY A 81 7.25 -15.79 5.67
C GLY A 81 5.82 -15.26 5.73
N PHE A 82 5.03 -15.68 6.71
CA PHE A 82 3.69 -15.19 6.93
C PHE A 82 3.65 -13.68 7.24
N LEU A 83 4.46 -13.22 8.19
CA LEU A 83 4.52 -11.80 8.57
C LEU A 83 4.93 -10.92 7.40
N THR A 84 5.93 -11.35 6.62
CA THR A 84 6.38 -10.63 5.42
C THR A 84 5.25 -10.53 4.39
N GLY A 85 4.61 -11.65 4.06
CA GLY A 85 3.50 -11.67 3.11
C GLY A 85 2.30 -10.84 3.56
N ALA A 86 1.88 -10.98 4.82
CA ALA A 86 0.76 -10.25 5.39
C ALA A 86 1.03 -8.73 5.47
N ALA A 87 2.24 -8.33 5.87
CA ALA A 87 2.61 -6.92 5.96
C ALA A 87 2.74 -6.26 4.58
N LEU A 88 3.29 -6.95 3.58
CA LEU A 88 3.33 -6.45 2.21
C LEU A 88 1.92 -6.30 1.63
N ALA A 89 1.08 -7.32 1.77
CA ALA A 89 -0.30 -7.27 1.29
C ALA A 89 -1.12 -6.20 2.00
N GLY A 90 -1.01 -6.08 3.33
CA GLY A 90 -1.70 -5.08 4.14
C GLY A 90 -1.25 -3.66 3.80
N GLY A 91 0.06 -3.41 3.71
CA GLY A 91 0.60 -2.10 3.39
C GLY A 91 0.27 -1.63 1.97
N LEU A 92 0.19 -2.54 1.00
CA LEU A 92 -0.18 -2.23 -0.39
C LEU A 92 -1.69 -2.24 -0.63
N SER A 93 -2.50 -2.72 0.32
CA SER A 93 -3.94 -2.89 0.14
C SER A 93 -4.66 -1.60 -0.26
N GLY A 94 -4.28 -0.46 0.33
CA GLY A 94 -4.83 0.86 0.01
C GLY A 94 -4.60 1.25 -1.45
N VAL A 95 -3.36 1.11 -1.92
CA VAL A 95 -2.97 1.46 -3.30
C VAL A 95 -3.65 0.54 -4.32
N ILE A 96 -3.76 -0.75 -3.99
CA ILE A 96 -4.43 -1.75 -4.85
C ILE A 96 -5.94 -1.50 -4.91
N ALA A 97 -6.55 -1.14 -3.78
CA ALA A 97 -7.99 -0.88 -3.67
C ALA A 97 -8.41 0.45 -4.33
N GLU A 98 -7.51 1.45 -4.41
CA GLU A 98 -7.81 2.77 -4.96
C GLU A 98 -8.43 2.71 -6.36
N ARG A 99 -7.99 1.78 -7.19
CA ARG A 99 -8.51 1.63 -8.57
C ARG A 99 -9.85 0.92 -8.67
N SER A 100 -10.38 0.35 -7.58
CA SER A 100 -11.63 -0.45 -7.61
C SER A 100 -12.90 0.29 -7.20
N GLY A 101 -12.90 1.63 -7.21
CA GLY A 101 -14.10 2.45 -6.91
C GLY A 101 -13.93 3.45 -5.78
N ILE A 102 -12.91 3.31 -4.95
CA ILE A 102 -12.55 4.27 -3.87
C ILE A 102 -12.17 5.63 -4.47
N ASN A 103 -11.64 5.66 -5.70
CA ASN A 103 -11.35 6.90 -6.43
C ASN A 103 -12.55 7.85 -6.53
N ARG A 104 -13.77 7.33 -6.65
CA ARG A 104 -14.97 8.18 -6.68
C ARG A 104 -15.26 8.81 -5.32
N LEU A 105 -15.03 8.07 -4.25
CA LEU A 105 -15.16 8.57 -2.88
C LEU A 105 -14.04 9.56 -2.55
N LEU A 106 -12.80 9.25 -2.89
CA LEU A 106 -11.67 10.15 -2.69
C LEU A 106 -11.80 11.44 -3.50
N ALA A 107 -12.34 11.37 -4.73
CA ALA A 107 -12.60 12.54 -5.57
C ALA A 107 -13.69 13.47 -4.99
N SER A 108 -14.59 12.94 -4.15
CA SER A 108 -15.60 13.74 -3.45
C SER A 108 -15.12 14.35 -2.13
N LEU A 109 -13.95 13.92 -1.63
CA LEU A 109 -13.39 14.43 -0.39
C LEU A 109 -12.46 15.64 -0.66
N PRO A 110 -12.44 16.65 0.21
CA PRO A 110 -11.55 17.81 0.08
C PRO A 110 -10.13 17.46 0.54
N VAL A 111 -9.53 16.42 -0.05
CA VAL A 111 -8.17 15.94 0.24
C VAL A 111 -7.28 16.09 -0.99
N SER A 112 -6.03 16.46 -0.79
CA SER A 112 -5.05 16.55 -1.87
C SER A 112 -4.49 15.15 -2.21
N ARG A 113 -4.04 14.98 -3.45
CA ARG A 113 -3.37 13.75 -3.89
C ARG A 113 -2.14 13.42 -3.05
N ALA A 114 -1.41 14.44 -2.58
CA ALA A 114 -0.27 14.27 -1.69
C ALA A 114 -0.68 13.66 -0.33
N GLU A 115 -1.80 14.10 0.26
CA GLU A 115 -2.31 13.55 1.52
C GLU A 115 -2.74 12.08 1.38
N VAL A 116 -3.27 11.71 0.22
CA VAL A 116 -3.60 10.31 -0.08
C VAL A 116 -2.33 9.46 -0.15
N ILE A 117 -1.30 9.93 -0.86
CA ILE A 117 -0.01 9.21 -0.96
C ILE A 117 0.66 9.11 0.41
N ASP A 118 0.66 10.20 1.19
CA ASP A 118 1.18 10.19 2.57
C ASP A 118 0.46 9.14 3.43
N SER A 119 -0.85 8.97 3.24
CA SER A 119 -1.62 7.96 3.98
C SER A 119 -1.23 6.53 3.62
N TYR A 120 -0.89 6.25 2.34
CA TYR A 120 -0.39 4.93 1.93
C TYR A 120 0.95 4.62 2.59
N TRP A 121 1.88 5.59 2.57
CA TRP A 121 3.15 5.43 3.25
C TRP A 121 2.99 5.23 4.75
N ALA A 122 2.09 5.97 5.39
CA ALA A 122 1.82 5.82 6.81
C ALA A 122 1.26 4.43 7.16
N VAL A 123 0.33 3.91 6.35
CA VAL A 123 -0.20 2.54 6.51
C VAL A 123 0.89 1.51 6.28
N ALA A 124 1.69 1.64 5.22
CA ALA A 124 2.80 0.74 4.93
C ALA A 124 3.80 0.68 6.09
N MET A 125 4.22 1.84 6.63
CA MET A 125 5.12 1.90 7.78
C MET A 125 4.51 1.29 9.04
N LEU A 126 3.21 1.46 9.27
CA LEU A 126 2.52 0.82 10.39
C LEU A 126 2.60 -0.72 10.28
N PHE A 127 2.40 -1.28 9.09
CA PHE A 127 2.55 -2.73 8.86
C PHE A 127 3.98 -3.21 9.01
N VAL A 128 4.96 -2.44 8.55
CA VAL A 128 6.39 -2.74 8.76
C VAL A 128 6.70 -2.79 10.25
N LEU A 129 6.30 -1.79 11.02
CA LEU A 129 6.55 -1.72 12.46
C LEU A 129 5.86 -2.86 13.21
N ALA A 130 4.57 -3.13 12.90
CA ALA A 130 3.82 -4.20 13.54
C ALA A 130 4.44 -5.58 13.26
N ALA A 131 4.76 -5.88 11.99
CA ALA A 131 5.37 -7.14 11.61
C ALA A 131 6.78 -7.31 12.21
N SER A 132 7.58 -6.25 12.25
CA SER A 132 8.92 -6.27 12.86
C SER A 132 8.85 -6.50 14.37
N ALA A 133 7.91 -5.87 15.07
CA ALA A 133 7.69 -6.07 16.49
C ALA A 133 7.24 -7.51 16.79
N LEU A 134 6.31 -8.06 15.99
CA LEU A 134 5.87 -9.45 16.14
C LEU A 134 6.99 -10.44 15.80
N TYR A 135 7.77 -10.16 14.75
CA TYR A 135 8.93 -10.96 14.40
C TYR A 135 9.96 -11.01 15.52
N ALA A 136 10.28 -9.87 16.12
CA ALA A 136 11.17 -9.80 17.27
C ALA A 136 10.60 -10.53 18.50
N ALA A 137 9.31 -10.34 18.80
CA ALA A 137 8.64 -10.96 19.92
C ALA A 137 8.62 -12.49 19.84
N ILE A 138 8.53 -13.05 18.64
CA ILE A 138 8.54 -14.51 18.41
C ILE A 138 9.97 -15.03 18.21
N GLY A 139 10.82 -14.27 17.51
CA GLY A 139 12.17 -14.69 17.13
C GLY A 139 13.15 -14.73 18.31
N LEU A 140 13.09 -13.75 19.22
CA LEU A 140 13.99 -13.73 20.38
C LEU A 140 13.86 -14.98 21.25
N PRO A 141 12.67 -15.48 21.62
CA PRO A 141 12.54 -16.74 22.34
C PRO A 141 12.99 -17.97 21.55
N LEU A 142 12.99 -17.91 20.22
CA LEU A 142 13.49 -18.98 19.33
C LEU A 142 15.00 -18.90 19.08
N GLY A 143 15.71 -17.94 19.70
CA GLY A 143 17.16 -17.81 19.60
C GLY A 143 17.63 -17.06 18.33
N VAL A 144 16.75 -16.31 17.66
CA VAL A 144 17.16 -15.45 16.53
C VAL A 144 18.12 -14.38 17.02
N LEU A 145 19.25 -14.24 16.35
CA LEU A 145 20.26 -13.25 16.69
C LEU A 145 19.78 -11.82 16.44
N PRO A 146 20.17 -10.82 17.25
CA PRO A 146 19.74 -9.43 17.07
C PRO A 146 20.02 -8.85 15.67
N GLY A 147 21.11 -9.29 15.01
CA GLY A 147 21.41 -8.88 13.63
C GLY A 147 20.41 -9.41 12.61
N GLU A 148 19.93 -10.62 12.78
CA GLU A 148 18.95 -11.27 11.90
C GLU A 148 17.53 -10.67 12.07
N LEU A 149 17.27 -10.00 13.20
CA LEU A 149 16.00 -9.31 13.41
C LEU A 149 15.77 -8.14 12.43
N LEU A 150 16.83 -7.65 11.78
CA LEU A 150 16.74 -6.59 10.77
C LEU A 150 16.32 -7.10 9.38
N ASP A 151 16.41 -8.40 9.11
CA ASP A 151 16.14 -8.96 7.79
C ASP A 151 14.68 -8.72 7.36
N VAL A 152 13.73 -9.01 8.25
CA VAL A 152 12.29 -8.81 7.94
C VAL A 152 11.95 -7.32 7.72
N PRO A 153 12.30 -6.37 8.61
CA PRO A 153 12.05 -4.96 8.35
C PRO A 153 12.71 -4.44 7.07
N LEU A 154 13.93 -4.86 6.75
CA LEU A 154 14.61 -4.43 5.51
C LEU A 154 13.87 -4.92 4.27
N VAL A 155 13.50 -6.21 4.23
CA VAL A 155 12.72 -6.77 3.12
C VAL A 155 11.37 -6.06 2.98
N LEU A 156 10.70 -5.78 4.10
CA LEU A 156 9.42 -5.07 4.10
C LEU A 156 9.54 -3.63 3.58
N ILE A 157 10.54 -2.88 4.05
CA ILE A 157 10.78 -1.51 3.59
C ILE A 157 11.08 -1.49 2.09
N MET A 158 11.95 -2.38 1.62
CA MET A 158 12.26 -2.50 0.18
C MET A 158 11.02 -2.88 -0.64
N GLY A 159 10.25 -3.86 -0.16
CA GLY A 159 9.02 -4.31 -0.84
C GLY A 159 7.97 -3.21 -0.93
N GLN A 160 7.79 -2.41 0.11
CA GLN A 160 6.86 -1.27 0.12
C GLN A 160 7.38 -0.12 -0.74
N ALA A 161 8.69 0.18 -0.66
CA ALA A 161 9.31 1.25 -1.44
C ALA A 161 9.22 1.01 -2.95
N LEU A 162 9.30 -0.24 -3.39
CA LEU A 162 9.08 -0.63 -4.79
C LEU A 162 7.60 -0.76 -5.12
N GLY A 163 6.81 -1.34 -4.21
CA GLY A 163 5.39 -1.64 -4.45
C GLY A 163 4.55 -0.39 -4.63
N ILE A 164 4.64 0.59 -3.72
CA ILE A 164 3.80 1.78 -3.77
C ILE A 164 3.93 2.52 -5.11
N PRO A 165 5.13 2.89 -5.62
CA PRO A 165 5.29 3.54 -6.92
C PRO A 165 4.81 2.67 -8.09
N VAL A 166 5.09 1.37 -8.06
CA VAL A 166 4.69 0.44 -9.12
C VAL A 166 3.17 0.38 -9.23
N PHE A 167 2.46 0.20 -8.11
CA PHE A 167 0.99 0.13 -8.12
C PHE A 167 0.32 1.48 -8.39
N LEU A 168 0.97 2.60 -8.10
CA LEU A 168 0.50 3.93 -8.50
C LEU A 168 0.64 4.18 -10.01
N HIS A 169 1.66 3.60 -10.64
CA HIS A 169 1.95 3.83 -12.05
C HIS A 169 1.27 2.82 -12.99
N PHE A 170 1.33 1.53 -12.64
CA PHE A 170 0.79 0.45 -13.47
C PHE A 170 -0.64 0.06 -13.05
N GLU A 171 -1.41 -0.45 -14.00
CA GLU A 171 -2.69 -1.09 -13.70
C GLU A 171 -2.52 -2.33 -12.82
N ARG A 172 -3.55 -2.63 -12.01
CA ARG A 172 -3.54 -3.66 -10.96
C ARG A 172 -2.81 -4.95 -11.34
N TRP A 173 -3.16 -5.55 -12.48
CA TRP A 173 -2.54 -6.81 -12.92
C TRP A 173 -1.12 -6.61 -13.42
N ARG A 174 -0.87 -5.58 -14.21
CA ARG A 174 0.49 -5.24 -14.68
C ARG A 174 1.39 -4.84 -13.52
N GLY A 175 0.89 -4.05 -12.59
CA GLY A 175 1.59 -3.68 -11.37
C GLY A 175 2.02 -4.90 -10.55
N LEU A 176 1.11 -5.87 -10.37
CA LEU A 176 1.42 -7.10 -9.65
C LEU A 176 2.56 -7.89 -10.34
N HIS A 177 2.48 -8.09 -11.66
CA HIS A 177 3.54 -8.79 -12.39
C HIS A 177 4.88 -8.09 -12.29
N VAL A 178 4.90 -6.76 -12.52
CA VAL A 178 6.14 -5.97 -12.41
C VAL A 178 6.73 -6.06 -11.00
N TRP A 179 5.89 -5.94 -9.96
CA TRP A 179 6.32 -6.01 -8.57
C TRP A 179 6.85 -7.40 -8.20
N VAL A 180 6.12 -8.47 -8.58
CA VAL A 180 6.56 -9.86 -8.36
C VAL A 180 7.89 -10.11 -9.06
N ILE A 181 8.04 -9.71 -10.33
CA ILE A 181 9.29 -9.86 -11.06
C ILE A 181 10.42 -9.08 -10.38
N ALA A 182 10.17 -7.85 -9.96
CA ALA A 182 11.18 -6.99 -9.33
C ALA A 182 11.67 -7.51 -7.96
N ILE A 183 10.87 -8.31 -7.25
CA ILE A 183 11.22 -8.87 -5.94
C ILE A 183 11.66 -10.33 -6.05
N VAL A 184 10.86 -11.15 -6.76
CA VAL A 184 11.07 -12.61 -6.81
C VAL A 184 12.30 -12.95 -7.65
N VAL A 185 12.49 -12.28 -8.79
CA VAL A 185 13.61 -12.60 -9.69
C VAL A 185 14.96 -12.31 -9.04
N PRO A 186 15.23 -11.11 -8.45
CA PRO A 186 16.49 -10.86 -7.75
C PRO A 186 16.67 -11.79 -6.53
N GLY A 187 15.59 -12.05 -5.79
CA GLY A 187 15.64 -12.97 -4.64
C GLY A 187 15.99 -14.40 -5.05
N ALA A 188 15.36 -14.91 -6.10
CA ALA A 188 15.65 -16.24 -6.63
C ALA A 188 17.07 -16.35 -7.22
N LEU A 189 17.51 -15.32 -7.95
CA LEU A 189 18.88 -15.25 -8.47
C LEU A 189 19.89 -15.18 -7.35
N GLY A 190 19.66 -14.38 -6.31
CA GLY A 190 20.51 -14.29 -5.14
C GLY A 190 20.61 -15.63 -4.41
N ALA A 191 19.48 -16.30 -4.17
CA ALA A 191 19.45 -17.62 -3.54
C ALA A 191 20.18 -18.67 -4.41
N LEU A 192 20.00 -18.62 -5.75
CA LEU A 192 20.71 -19.50 -6.67
C LEU A 192 22.22 -19.27 -6.60
N VAL A 193 22.67 -18.01 -6.68
CA VAL A 193 24.11 -17.67 -6.59
C VAL A 193 24.71 -18.14 -5.28
N LEU A 194 24.03 -17.92 -4.14
CA LEU A 194 24.49 -18.36 -2.83
C LEU A 194 24.48 -19.88 -2.66
N SER A 195 23.71 -20.61 -3.45
CA SER A 195 23.69 -22.09 -3.44
C SER A 195 24.92 -22.70 -4.12
N PHE A 196 25.59 -21.95 -5.00
CA PHE A 196 26.83 -22.41 -5.61
C PHE A 196 28.01 -22.22 -4.61
N ARG A 197 28.49 -23.34 -4.04
CA ARG A 197 29.62 -23.37 -3.08
C ARG A 197 30.81 -22.50 -3.48
N PRO A 198 31.36 -22.57 -4.73
CA PRO A 198 32.53 -21.78 -5.11
C PRO A 198 32.30 -20.27 -5.04
N ILE A 199 31.08 -19.79 -5.36
CA ILE A 199 30.76 -18.35 -5.30
C ILE A 199 30.59 -17.90 -3.86
N ARG A 200 29.97 -18.71 -3.01
CA ARG A 200 29.84 -18.44 -1.58
C ARG A 200 31.21 -18.30 -0.90
N ASP A 201 32.12 -19.21 -1.21
CA ASP A 201 33.47 -19.22 -0.63
C ASP A 201 34.30 -18.00 -1.13
N LEU A 202 34.08 -17.55 -2.35
CA LEU A 202 34.69 -16.31 -2.88
C LEU A 202 34.13 -15.06 -2.16
N ALA A 203 32.81 -14.97 -1.98
CA ALA A 203 32.18 -13.85 -1.28
C ALA A 203 32.63 -13.75 0.18
N LEU A 204 32.80 -14.86 0.87
CA LEU A 204 33.30 -14.88 2.24
C LEU A 204 34.75 -14.45 2.34
N ARG A 205 35.61 -14.70 1.33
CA ARG A 205 37.01 -14.27 1.29
C ARG A 205 37.19 -12.76 1.00
N THR A 206 36.22 -12.11 0.41
CA THR A 206 36.26 -10.67 0.11
C THR A 206 35.75 -9.81 1.25
N THR A 207 35.17 -10.41 2.30
CA THR A 207 34.63 -9.69 3.47
C THR A 207 35.53 -9.80 4.71
N THR A 208 36.63 -10.52 4.63
CA THR A 208 37.73 -10.58 5.65
C THR A 208 38.92 -9.81 5.21
#